data_5de863b93b591e43b611989076055f76
#
_entry.id   5de863b93b591e43b611989076055f76
#
_cell.length_a   1.000
_cell.length_b   1.000
_cell.length_c   1.000
_cell.angle_alpha   90.00
_cell.angle_beta   90.00
_cell.angle_gamma   90.00
#
_symmetry.space_group_name_H-M   'P 1'
#
loop_
_entity.id
_entity.type
_entity.pdbx_description
1 polymer ?
#
loop_
_entity_poly.entity_id
_entity_poly.type
_entity_poly.pdbx_seq_one_letter_code
_entity_poly.pdbx_strand_id
1 'polypeptide(L)'
;VKELGQMWQVDYSDLDNLRIEQQNTHKFLHDGFFDPTQRYFQIAANASNRMEFIDTETRKAVGSLVTGKKPHPGAGANWIDPKCGPVAGTTHLGEGKVTVWGNDPKGHPDQAWKICYSVESDGPGLFIRTHPNSDYVIFDQTKHPEPEIQQAIKVLDKKTGKIVKTIQVTDVETALAVHTEFNADGSEFWVSVWVRGGKKNWLKGEIVVYDSKTLKEITRVKGLETPTGKFNVSNRMHHRT
;
A
#
# COMPACT_ATOMS: atom_id res chain seq x y z
N VAL A 1 14.83 -8.60 8.30
CA VAL A 1 16.18 -8.11 7.98
C VAL A 1 16.33 -8.10 6.47
N LYS A 2 16.32 -6.92 5.89
CA LYS A 2 16.12 -6.63 4.47
C LYS A 2 17.10 -7.37 3.55
N GLU A 3 18.39 -7.17 3.77
CA GLU A 3 19.45 -7.68 2.90
C GLU A 3 19.65 -9.19 3.01
N LEU A 4 19.33 -9.76 4.17
CA LEU A 4 19.43 -11.19 4.40
C LEU A 4 18.20 -11.97 3.90
N GLY A 5 17.09 -11.28 3.66
CA GLY A 5 15.81 -11.93 3.35
C GLY A 5 15.28 -12.72 4.54
N GLN A 6 15.42 -12.15 5.73
CA GLN A 6 14.95 -12.78 6.96
C GLN A 6 13.89 -11.96 7.65
N MET A 7 12.83 -12.60 8.04
CA MET A 7 11.81 -12.09 8.95
C MET A 7 12.16 -12.50 10.37
N TRP A 8 12.25 -11.55 11.28
CA TRP A 8 12.48 -11.81 12.69
C TRP A 8 11.22 -11.45 13.46
N GLN A 9 10.71 -12.39 14.22
CA GLN A 9 9.60 -12.18 15.12
C GLN A 9 10.12 -12.18 16.55
N VAL A 10 9.88 -11.07 17.24
CA VAL A 10 10.28 -10.90 18.64
C VAL A 10 9.03 -11.02 19.50
N ASP A 11 9.02 -12.01 20.37
CA ASP A 11 8.02 -12.16 21.43
C ASP A 11 8.53 -11.41 22.67
N TYR A 12 7.80 -10.38 23.05
CA TYR A 12 8.10 -9.53 24.21
C TYR A 12 7.03 -9.64 25.31
N SER A 13 6.32 -10.74 25.36
CA SER A 13 5.36 -11.02 26.44
C SER A 13 6.06 -11.17 27.81
N ASP A 14 7.30 -11.60 27.81
CA ASP A 14 8.22 -11.59 28.94
C ASP A 14 9.44 -10.73 28.57
N LEU A 15 9.54 -9.54 29.18
CA LEU A 15 10.62 -8.58 28.87
C LEU A 15 11.99 -9.01 29.38
N ASP A 16 12.04 -9.89 30.40
CA ASP A 16 13.28 -10.42 30.94
C ASP A 16 13.81 -11.61 30.12
N ASN A 17 12.93 -12.24 29.32
CA ASN A 17 13.25 -13.42 28.49
C ASN A 17 12.68 -13.28 27.06
N LEU A 18 13.22 -12.35 26.29
CA LEU A 18 12.82 -12.15 24.88
C LEU A 18 13.09 -13.41 24.05
N ARG A 19 12.09 -13.80 23.26
CA ARG A 19 12.24 -14.88 22.29
C ARG A 19 12.28 -14.31 20.88
N ILE A 20 13.28 -14.72 20.11
CA ILE A 20 13.45 -14.29 18.72
C ILE A 20 13.42 -15.50 17.82
N GLU A 21 12.48 -15.53 16.88
CA GLU A 21 12.42 -16.53 15.83
C GLU A 21 12.72 -15.91 14.47
N GLN A 22 13.51 -16.65 13.68
CA GLN A 22 13.93 -16.21 12.35
C GLN A 22 13.31 -17.09 11.29
N GLN A 23 12.75 -16.46 10.27
CA GLN A 23 12.21 -17.12 9.08
C GLN A 23 13.01 -16.67 7.86
N ASN A 24 13.56 -17.63 7.11
CA ASN A 24 14.20 -17.33 5.84
C ASN A 24 13.14 -17.13 4.75
N THR A 25 13.27 -16.05 4.02
CA THR A 25 12.44 -15.67 2.89
C THR A 25 13.33 -15.20 1.72
N HIS A 26 12.74 -14.58 0.72
CA HIS A 26 13.52 -13.98 -0.36
C HIS A 26 14.02 -12.57 0.01
N LYS A 27 15.13 -12.15 -0.61
CA LYS A 27 15.71 -10.82 -0.47
C LYS A 27 14.89 -9.81 -1.27
N PHE A 28 14.99 -8.71 -1.04
CA PHE A 28 15.12 -7.58 -0.19
C PHE A 28 13.79 -7.30 0.49
N LEU A 29 13.61 -7.62 1.72
CA LEU A 29 12.34 -7.37 2.42
C LEU A 29 12.15 -5.87 2.60
N HIS A 30 10.99 -5.37 2.15
CA HIS A 30 10.68 -3.96 2.19
C HIS A 30 9.17 -3.75 2.19
N ASP A 31 8.68 -2.98 3.12
CA ASP A 31 7.27 -2.73 3.37
C ASP A 31 6.42 -4.00 3.55
N GLY A 32 5.57 -3.96 4.51
CA GLY A 32 4.66 -5.04 4.80
C GLY A 32 3.45 -4.56 5.60
N PHE A 33 2.44 -5.40 5.62
CA PHE A 33 1.18 -5.13 6.27
C PHE A 33 0.50 -6.43 6.70
N PHE A 34 -0.41 -6.31 7.65
CA PHE A 34 -1.22 -7.43 8.08
C PHE A 34 -2.45 -7.64 7.21
N ASP A 35 -2.89 -8.90 7.12
CA ASP A 35 -4.24 -9.21 6.67
C ASP A 35 -5.30 -8.67 7.65
N PRO A 36 -6.60 -8.67 7.31
CA PRO A 36 -7.64 -8.16 8.21
C PRO A 36 -7.75 -8.90 9.54
N THR A 37 -7.35 -10.16 9.62
CA THR A 37 -7.35 -10.94 10.87
C THR A 37 -6.18 -10.58 11.79
N GLN A 38 -5.18 -9.85 11.29
CA GLN A 38 -3.91 -9.52 11.95
C GLN A 38 -3.05 -10.74 12.29
N ARG A 39 -3.32 -11.87 11.66
CA ARG A 39 -2.54 -13.10 11.82
C ARG A 39 -1.42 -13.20 10.77
N TYR A 40 -1.75 -12.90 9.52
CA TYR A 40 -0.79 -13.07 8.43
C TYR A 40 -0.11 -11.75 8.08
N PHE A 41 1.20 -11.70 8.25
CA PHE A 41 2.01 -10.57 7.82
C PHE A 41 2.47 -10.79 6.38
N GLN A 42 2.16 -9.84 5.51
CA GLN A 42 2.43 -9.87 4.08
C GLN A 42 3.52 -8.86 3.77
N ILE A 43 4.67 -9.30 3.29
CA ILE A 43 5.84 -8.43 3.09
C ILE A 43 6.43 -8.59 1.69
N ALA A 44 6.81 -7.46 1.08
CA ALA A 44 7.46 -7.46 -0.22
C ALA A 44 8.92 -7.88 -0.12
N ALA A 45 9.32 -8.93 -0.82
CA ALA A 45 10.69 -9.23 -1.18
C ALA A 45 10.97 -8.58 -2.55
N ASN A 46 11.12 -7.24 -2.55
CA ASN A 46 10.98 -6.44 -3.75
C ASN A 46 12.05 -6.71 -4.82
N ALA A 47 13.32 -6.96 -4.44
CA ALA A 47 14.35 -7.33 -5.41
C ALA A 47 14.18 -8.76 -5.96
N SER A 48 13.35 -9.57 -5.30
CA SER A 48 12.99 -10.93 -5.74
C SER A 48 11.65 -10.98 -6.48
N ASN A 49 10.99 -9.83 -6.72
CA ASN A 49 9.74 -9.69 -7.45
C ASN A 49 8.56 -10.47 -6.86
N ARG A 50 8.49 -10.55 -5.53
CA ARG A 50 7.48 -11.35 -4.85
C ARG A 50 7.02 -10.79 -3.51
N MET A 51 5.85 -11.26 -3.09
CA MET A 51 5.35 -11.12 -1.74
C MET A 51 5.62 -12.39 -0.95
N GLU A 52 5.93 -12.24 0.33
CA GLU A 52 6.10 -13.32 1.29
C GLU A 52 4.99 -13.25 2.33
N PHE A 53 4.52 -14.41 2.79
CA PHE A 53 3.42 -14.52 3.74
C PHE A 53 3.88 -15.28 4.99
N ILE A 54 3.74 -14.63 6.14
CA ILE A 54 4.18 -15.14 7.43
C ILE A 54 2.96 -15.30 8.34
N ASP A 55 2.73 -16.50 8.83
CA ASP A 55 1.78 -16.76 9.90
C ASP A 55 2.43 -16.42 11.25
N THR A 56 1.97 -15.35 11.89
CA THR A 56 2.57 -14.86 13.12
C THR A 56 2.21 -15.68 14.35
N GLU A 57 1.15 -16.49 14.30
CA GLU A 57 0.81 -17.44 15.38
C GLU A 57 1.74 -18.66 15.35
N THR A 58 1.90 -19.27 14.17
CA THR A 58 2.78 -20.44 14.03
C THR A 58 4.23 -20.04 13.82
N ARG A 59 4.49 -18.74 13.58
CA ARG A 59 5.81 -18.15 13.34
C ARG A 59 6.52 -18.77 12.14
N LYS A 60 5.78 -19.12 11.09
CA LYS A 60 6.29 -19.78 9.87
C LYS A 60 5.94 -19.00 8.61
N ALA A 61 6.84 -19.07 7.63
CA ALA A 61 6.51 -18.71 6.27
C ALA A 61 5.48 -19.71 5.71
N VAL A 62 4.34 -19.19 5.21
CA VAL A 62 3.22 -20.02 4.73
C VAL A 62 2.99 -19.88 3.23
N GLY A 63 3.70 -18.96 2.57
CA GLY A 63 3.60 -18.82 1.13
C GLY A 63 4.56 -17.77 0.58
N SER A 64 4.75 -17.83 -0.72
CA SER A 64 5.55 -16.88 -1.50
C SER A 64 4.95 -16.76 -2.90
N LEU A 65 4.70 -15.54 -3.36
CA LEU A 65 3.98 -15.26 -4.60
C LEU A 65 4.76 -14.30 -5.49
N VAL A 66 5.09 -14.70 -6.71
CA VAL A 66 5.64 -13.79 -7.72
C VAL A 66 4.53 -12.85 -8.19
N THR A 67 4.70 -11.54 -7.99
CA THR A 67 3.67 -10.54 -8.30
C THR A 67 4.02 -9.66 -9.49
N GLY A 68 5.31 -9.46 -9.74
CA GLY A 68 5.81 -8.57 -10.78
C GLY A 68 7.04 -7.78 -10.31
N LYS A 69 7.53 -6.88 -11.16
CA LYS A 69 8.80 -6.17 -10.92
C LYS A 69 8.74 -5.26 -9.69
N LYS A 70 9.50 -5.61 -8.65
CA LYS A 70 9.72 -4.82 -7.44
C LYS A 70 8.41 -4.41 -6.75
N PRO A 71 7.62 -5.36 -6.20
CA PRO A 71 6.41 -5.02 -5.44
C PRO A 71 6.72 -4.05 -4.31
N HIS A 72 5.84 -3.08 -4.11
CA HIS A 72 5.98 -2.06 -3.07
C HIS A 72 4.60 -1.67 -2.55
N PRO A 73 4.07 -2.40 -1.56
CA PRO A 73 2.72 -2.17 -1.07
C PRO A 73 2.58 -0.92 -0.19
N GLY A 74 3.69 -0.37 0.32
CA GLY A 74 3.60 0.57 1.43
C GLY A 74 2.98 -0.14 2.64
N ALA A 75 1.92 0.42 3.19
CA ALA A 75 1.13 -0.24 4.22
C ALA A 75 0.01 -1.15 3.66
N GLY A 76 0.00 -1.37 2.35
CA GLY A 76 -0.89 -2.28 1.66
C GLY A 76 -2.36 -1.87 1.60
N ALA A 77 -3.14 -2.69 0.94
CA ALA A 77 -4.59 -2.56 0.85
C ALA A 77 -5.23 -3.95 0.95
N ASN A 78 -6.24 -4.07 1.82
CA ASN A 78 -7.07 -5.28 1.96
C ASN A 78 -8.52 -4.91 1.66
N TRP A 79 -9.24 -5.75 0.91
CA TRP A 79 -10.68 -5.58 0.64
C TRP A 79 -11.35 -6.90 0.31
N ILE A 80 -12.66 -6.86 0.15
CA ILE A 80 -13.44 -8.00 -0.36
C ILE A 80 -13.65 -7.82 -1.86
N ASP A 81 -13.12 -8.74 -2.64
CA ASP A 81 -13.33 -8.80 -4.09
C ASP A 81 -14.54 -9.71 -4.41
N PRO A 82 -15.43 -9.33 -5.34
CA PRO A 82 -16.62 -10.12 -5.65
C PRO A 82 -16.35 -11.53 -6.20
N LYS A 83 -15.17 -11.76 -6.78
CA LYS A 83 -14.80 -13.04 -7.40
C LYS A 83 -13.89 -13.87 -6.52
N CYS A 84 -12.95 -13.23 -5.83
CA CYS A 84 -11.88 -13.90 -5.11
C CYS A 84 -12.05 -13.86 -3.59
N GLY A 85 -13.12 -13.21 -3.07
CA GLY A 85 -13.31 -13.04 -1.64
C GLY A 85 -12.30 -12.06 -1.03
N PRO A 86 -11.80 -12.30 0.20
CA PRO A 86 -10.79 -11.45 0.80
C PRO A 86 -9.49 -11.42 0.00
N VAL A 87 -9.05 -10.22 -0.37
CA VAL A 87 -7.85 -10.01 -1.18
C VAL A 87 -6.96 -8.92 -0.59
N ALA A 88 -5.71 -8.91 -1.04
CA ALA A 88 -4.78 -7.82 -0.83
C ALA A 88 -4.13 -7.40 -2.15
N GLY A 89 -3.54 -6.19 -2.18
CA GLY A 89 -2.92 -5.65 -3.37
C GLY A 89 -1.62 -4.91 -3.12
N THR A 90 -0.79 -4.84 -4.16
CA THR A 90 0.48 -4.10 -4.19
C THR A 90 0.66 -3.35 -5.51
N THR A 91 1.25 -2.16 -5.44
CA THR A 91 1.88 -1.49 -6.57
C THR A 91 3.29 -2.06 -6.82
N HIS A 92 3.93 -1.63 -7.88
CA HIS A 92 5.29 -2.04 -8.23
C HIS A 92 6.19 -0.84 -8.55
N LEU A 93 7.44 -0.88 -8.09
CA LEU A 93 8.46 0.14 -8.40
C LEU A 93 9.08 -0.05 -9.79
N GLY A 94 8.95 -1.23 -10.35
CA GLY A 94 9.63 -1.62 -11.59
C GLY A 94 8.72 -1.66 -12.81
N GLU A 95 7.42 -1.51 -12.64
CA GLU A 95 6.42 -1.52 -13.72
C GLU A 95 5.12 -0.85 -13.29
N GLY A 96 4.36 -0.35 -14.25
CA GLY A 96 3.04 0.24 -14.04
C GLY A 96 1.97 -0.84 -13.88
N LYS A 97 1.86 -1.43 -12.68
CA LYS A 97 0.92 -2.53 -12.41
C LYS A 97 0.50 -2.57 -10.96
N VAL A 98 -0.73 -2.95 -10.72
CA VAL A 98 -1.25 -3.41 -9.43
C VAL A 98 -1.52 -4.92 -9.53
N THR A 99 -0.98 -5.70 -8.60
CA THR A 99 -1.29 -7.13 -8.48
C THR A 99 -2.14 -7.38 -7.25
N VAL A 100 -3.19 -8.18 -7.42
CA VAL A 100 -4.17 -8.52 -6.39
C VAL A 100 -4.17 -10.02 -6.18
N TRP A 101 -4.14 -10.45 -4.92
CA TRP A 101 -4.11 -11.87 -4.53
C TRP A 101 -5.06 -12.15 -3.38
N GLY A 102 -5.52 -13.42 -3.28
CA GLY A 102 -6.31 -13.90 -2.16
C GLY A 102 -5.51 -13.97 -0.87
N ASN A 103 -6.06 -13.49 0.25
CA ASN A 103 -5.37 -13.43 1.53
C ASN A 103 -6.14 -14.05 2.72
N ASP A 104 -7.11 -14.92 2.43
CA ASP A 104 -7.88 -15.66 3.46
C ASP A 104 -7.66 -17.17 3.34
N PRO A 105 -6.59 -17.73 3.91
CA PRO A 105 -6.33 -19.15 3.82
C PRO A 105 -7.31 -20.03 4.61
N LYS A 106 -8.07 -19.45 5.54
CA LYS A 106 -9.05 -20.18 6.34
C LYS A 106 -10.41 -20.32 5.65
N GLY A 107 -10.93 -19.20 5.14
CA GLY A 107 -12.25 -19.17 4.50
C GLY A 107 -12.21 -19.45 3.00
N HIS A 108 -11.08 -19.12 2.35
CA HIS A 108 -10.89 -19.23 0.90
C HIS A 108 -9.55 -19.90 0.54
N PRO A 109 -9.30 -21.16 1.00
CA PRO A 109 -7.99 -21.80 0.87
C PRO A 109 -7.55 -21.98 -0.59
N ASP A 110 -8.49 -22.15 -1.52
CA ASP A 110 -8.20 -22.31 -2.95
C ASP A 110 -7.71 -21.03 -3.62
N GLN A 111 -8.00 -19.87 -3.04
CA GLN A 111 -7.59 -18.55 -3.52
C GLN A 111 -6.39 -17.97 -2.77
N ALA A 112 -6.12 -18.48 -1.58
CA ALA A 112 -5.06 -17.92 -0.72
C ALA A 112 -3.68 -18.01 -1.37
N TRP A 113 -2.97 -16.90 -1.30
CA TRP A 113 -1.62 -16.73 -1.85
C TRP A 113 -1.51 -17.00 -3.36
N LYS A 114 -2.61 -16.80 -4.09
CA LYS A 114 -2.67 -16.90 -5.57
C LYS A 114 -3.13 -15.56 -6.14
N ILE A 115 -2.60 -15.22 -7.31
CA ILE A 115 -3.05 -14.02 -8.05
C ILE A 115 -4.51 -14.18 -8.42
N CYS A 116 -5.33 -13.22 -8.02
CA CYS A 116 -6.70 -13.07 -8.46
C CYS A 116 -6.74 -12.40 -9.83
N TYR A 117 -6.10 -11.23 -9.94
CA TYR A 117 -5.92 -10.48 -11.18
C TYR A 117 -4.79 -9.46 -11.05
N SER A 118 -4.44 -8.86 -12.17
CA SER A 118 -3.57 -7.69 -12.25
C SER A 118 -4.23 -6.59 -13.07
N VAL A 119 -3.90 -5.34 -12.73
CA VAL A 119 -4.40 -4.15 -13.44
C VAL A 119 -3.20 -3.34 -13.90
N GLU A 120 -3.12 -3.09 -15.19
CA GLU A 120 -2.11 -2.20 -15.75
C GLU A 120 -2.41 -0.75 -15.40
N SER A 121 -1.37 0.03 -15.13
CA SER A 121 -1.42 1.47 -14.88
C SER A 121 -0.35 2.19 -15.70
N ASP A 122 -0.47 3.52 -15.81
CA ASP A 122 0.43 4.29 -16.66
C ASP A 122 1.87 4.31 -16.12
N GLY A 123 2.05 4.15 -14.81
CA GLY A 123 3.36 4.22 -14.20
C GLY A 123 3.57 3.42 -12.93
N PRO A 124 4.84 3.18 -12.57
CA PRO A 124 5.22 2.51 -11.34
C PRO A 124 4.84 3.33 -10.10
N GLY A 125 4.34 2.66 -9.06
CA GLY A 125 3.85 3.28 -7.82
C GLY A 125 4.62 2.85 -6.58
N LEU A 126 4.40 3.61 -5.50
CA LEU A 126 4.95 3.37 -4.17
C LEU A 126 3.89 2.87 -3.18
N PHE A 127 2.70 3.45 -3.20
CA PHE A 127 1.70 3.23 -2.15
C PHE A 127 0.34 2.90 -2.75
N ILE A 128 -0.33 1.97 -2.07
CA ILE A 128 -1.71 1.58 -2.35
C ILE A 128 -2.49 1.57 -1.04
N ARG A 129 -3.70 2.11 -1.05
CA ARG A 129 -4.55 2.18 0.13
C ARG A 129 -6.02 1.99 -0.21
N THR A 130 -6.74 1.48 0.77
CA THR A 130 -8.20 1.44 0.78
C THR A 130 -8.71 1.49 2.21
N HIS A 131 -10.01 1.64 2.37
CA HIS A 131 -10.71 1.56 3.65
C HIS A 131 -11.93 0.63 3.51
N PRO A 132 -12.35 -0.12 4.54
CA PRO A 132 -13.53 -1.00 4.48
C PRO A 132 -14.80 -0.29 3.96
N ASN A 133 -15.03 0.95 4.38
CA ASN A 133 -16.19 1.76 4.01
C ASN A 133 -16.06 2.50 2.66
N SER A 134 -14.93 2.39 1.96
CA SER A 134 -14.74 2.97 0.63
C SER A 134 -14.98 1.95 -0.47
N ASP A 135 -15.64 2.35 -1.55
CA ASP A 135 -15.79 1.53 -2.75
C ASP A 135 -14.50 1.43 -3.58
N TYR A 136 -13.47 2.19 -3.20
CA TYR A 136 -12.28 2.38 -4.02
C TYR A 136 -10.99 1.95 -3.34
N VAL A 137 -10.03 1.59 -4.19
CA VAL A 137 -8.61 1.46 -3.86
C VAL A 137 -7.87 2.61 -4.55
N ILE A 138 -7.05 3.34 -3.80
CA ILE A 138 -6.30 4.49 -4.30
C ILE A 138 -4.81 4.12 -4.36
N PHE A 139 -4.13 4.49 -5.44
CA PHE A 139 -2.69 4.26 -5.56
C PHE A 139 -2.01 5.35 -6.38
N ASP A 140 -0.72 5.53 -6.14
CA ASP A 140 0.12 6.53 -6.81
C ASP A 140 0.95 5.93 -7.97
N GLN A 141 1.59 6.82 -8.75
CA GLN A 141 2.43 6.49 -9.89
C GLN A 141 3.75 7.29 -9.88
N THR A 142 4.30 7.48 -8.70
CA THR A 142 5.39 8.42 -8.40
C THR A 142 6.71 8.13 -9.11
N LYS A 143 6.87 6.97 -9.75
CA LYS A 143 8.11 6.58 -10.44
C LYS A 143 8.05 6.69 -11.96
N HIS A 144 6.95 7.22 -12.49
CA HIS A 144 6.89 7.54 -13.93
C HIS A 144 7.80 8.72 -14.26
N PRO A 145 8.45 8.76 -15.44
CA PRO A 145 9.30 9.89 -15.83
C PRO A 145 8.52 11.18 -16.12
N GLU A 146 7.28 11.07 -16.61
CA GLU A 146 6.45 12.23 -16.94
C GLU A 146 5.86 12.88 -15.70
N PRO A 147 6.09 14.20 -15.45
CA PRO A 147 5.60 14.91 -14.29
C PRO A 147 4.08 14.80 -14.11
N GLU A 148 3.32 14.96 -15.16
CA GLU A 148 1.86 14.91 -15.14
C GLU A 148 1.34 13.57 -14.56
N ILE A 149 2.00 12.45 -14.87
CA ILE A 149 1.64 11.13 -14.32
C ILE A 149 2.06 11.00 -12.87
N GLN A 150 3.25 11.53 -12.49
CA GLN A 150 3.70 11.53 -11.09
C GLN A 150 2.81 12.37 -10.15
N GLN A 151 2.12 13.35 -10.70
CA GLN A 151 1.28 14.31 -9.99
C GLN A 151 -0.17 13.85 -9.83
N ALA A 152 -0.47 12.66 -10.34
CA ALA A 152 -1.79 12.07 -10.32
C ALA A 152 -1.84 10.79 -9.48
N ILE A 153 -3.04 10.47 -8.99
CA ILE A 153 -3.38 9.19 -8.38
C ILE A 153 -4.41 8.46 -9.21
N LYS A 154 -4.43 7.14 -9.08
CA LYS A 154 -5.44 6.27 -9.72
C LYS A 154 -6.45 5.79 -8.70
N VAL A 155 -7.68 5.66 -9.17
CA VAL A 155 -8.82 5.14 -8.43
C VAL A 155 -9.26 3.84 -9.10
N LEU A 156 -9.13 2.73 -8.37
CA LEU A 156 -9.60 1.42 -8.77
C LEU A 156 -10.91 1.11 -8.04
N ASP A 157 -11.93 0.73 -8.78
CA ASP A 157 -13.21 0.31 -8.23
C ASP A 157 -13.14 -1.16 -7.77
N LYS A 158 -13.49 -1.43 -6.52
CA LYS A 158 -13.39 -2.75 -5.90
C LYS A 158 -14.33 -3.78 -6.53
N LYS A 159 -15.49 -3.36 -7.03
CA LYS A 159 -16.49 -4.26 -7.60
C LYS A 159 -16.09 -4.76 -8.99
N THR A 160 -15.47 -3.88 -9.76
CA THR A 160 -15.13 -4.20 -11.15
C THR A 160 -13.69 -4.61 -11.34
N GLY A 161 -12.81 -4.28 -10.38
CA GLY A 161 -11.36 -4.47 -10.49
C GLY A 161 -10.74 -3.59 -11.59
N LYS A 162 -11.36 -2.46 -11.95
CA LYS A 162 -10.91 -1.57 -13.03
C LYS A 162 -10.54 -0.18 -12.50
N ILE A 163 -9.58 0.45 -13.14
CA ILE A 163 -9.30 1.87 -12.93
C ILE A 163 -10.48 2.67 -13.53
N VAL A 164 -11.14 3.45 -12.68
CA VAL A 164 -12.33 4.23 -13.05
C VAL A 164 -12.06 5.73 -13.11
N LYS A 165 -10.97 6.19 -12.51
CA LYS A 165 -10.63 7.62 -12.50
C LYS A 165 -9.12 7.82 -12.32
N THR A 166 -8.62 8.87 -12.94
CA THR A 166 -7.33 9.50 -12.63
C THR A 166 -7.63 10.86 -12.01
N ILE A 167 -7.02 11.17 -10.88
CA ILE A 167 -7.18 12.46 -10.20
C ILE A 167 -5.84 13.18 -10.26
N GLN A 168 -5.82 14.34 -10.94
CA GLN A 168 -4.68 15.25 -10.91
C GLN A 168 -4.69 15.96 -9.56
N VAL A 169 -3.67 15.71 -8.75
CA VAL A 169 -3.59 16.23 -7.37
C VAL A 169 -2.90 17.57 -7.32
N THR A 170 -1.90 17.77 -8.17
CA THR A 170 -1.08 18.98 -8.24
C THR A 170 -0.60 19.22 -9.67
N ASP A 171 -0.27 20.46 -9.99
CA ASP A 171 0.35 20.89 -11.24
C ASP A 171 1.75 21.48 -11.03
N VAL A 172 2.27 21.37 -9.80
CA VAL A 172 3.61 21.87 -9.47
C VAL A 172 4.68 20.94 -10.08
N GLU A 173 5.43 21.46 -11.04
CA GLU A 173 6.37 20.72 -11.90
C GLU A 173 7.29 19.74 -11.15
N THR A 174 7.73 20.08 -9.95
CA THR A 174 8.67 19.26 -9.16
C THR A 174 7.98 18.43 -8.08
N ALA A 175 6.65 18.39 -8.07
CA ALA A 175 5.88 17.70 -7.05
C ALA A 175 5.46 16.29 -7.48
N LEU A 176 5.18 15.46 -6.47
CA LEU A 176 4.62 14.12 -6.61
C LEU A 176 3.33 14.03 -5.82
N ALA A 177 2.31 13.41 -6.38
CA ALA A 177 1.16 12.93 -5.63
C ALA A 177 1.47 11.54 -5.06
N VAL A 178 1.48 11.38 -3.75
CA VAL A 178 2.00 10.18 -3.13
C VAL A 178 1.36 9.92 -1.78
N HIS A 179 1.38 8.68 -1.32
CA HIS A 179 1.03 8.28 0.03
C HIS A 179 -0.39 8.70 0.43
N THR A 180 -1.37 7.95 -0.05
CA THR A 180 -2.77 8.11 0.35
C THR A 180 -3.03 7.48 1.70
N GLU A 181 -3.82 8.15 2.54
CA GLU A 181 -4.38 7.59 3.77
C GLU A 181 -5.86 7.95 3.89
N PHE A 182 -6.63 7.09 4.54
CA PHE A 182 -8.04 7.36 4.85
C PHE A 182 -8.18 7.83 6.29
N ASN A 183 -9.19 8.67 6.56
CA ASN A 183 -9.60 8.97 7.92
C ASN A 183 -10.27 7.73 8.58
N ALA A 184 -10.57 7.83 9.88
CA ALA A 184 -10.99 6.68 10.68
C ALA A 184 -12.29 6.00 10.21
N ASP A 185 -13.22 6.75 9.64
CA ASP A 185 -14.51 6.23 9.14
C ASP A 185 -14.53 5.97 7.62
N GLY A 186 -13.45 6.30 6.92
CA GLY A 186 -13.32 6.13 5.48
C GLY A 186 -14.13 7.11 4.63
N SER A 187 -14.68 8.17 5.23
CA SER A 187 -15.42 9.22 4.50
C SER A 187 -14.51 10.11 3.66
N GLU A 188 -13.25 10.21 4.06
CA GLU A 188 -12.22 11.00 3.37
C GLU A 188 -10.99 10.17 3.05
N PHE A 189 -10.30 10.53 1.98
CA PHE A 189 -8.91 10.12 1.78
C PHE A 189 -8.03 11.34 1.54
N TRP A 190 -6.81 11.26 2.02
CA TRP A 190 -5.85 12.34 2.09
C TRP A 190 -4.62 11.97 1.29
N VAL A 191 -4.20 12.85 0.39
CA VAL A 191 -3.04 12.62 -0.50
C VAL A 191 -1.96 13.62 -0.19
N SER A 192 -0.75 13.13 0.03
CA SER A 192 0.43 13.98 0.22
C SER A 192 0.93 14.50 -1.12
N VAL A 193 1.27 15.78 -1.17
CA VAL A 193 2.02 16.39 -2.26
C VAL A 193 3.46 16.59 -1.78
N TRP A 194 4.37 15.78 -2.31
CA TRP A 194 5.79 15.91 -2.01
C TRP A 194 6.45 16.80 -3.04
N VAL A 195 7.01 17.91 -2.58
CA VAL A 195 7.72 18.84 -3.44
C VAL A 195 9.22 18.54 -3.37
N ARG A 196 9.80 18.15 -4.49
CA ARG A 196 11.24 17.97 -4.63
C ARG A 196 11.87 19.31 -5.00
N GLY A 197 12.29 20.07 -3.99
CA GLY A 197 12.97 21.34 -4.21
C GLY A 197 14.42 21.16 -4.64
N GLY A 198 14.81 21.81 -5.73
CA GLY A 198 16.19 22.19 -5.96
C GLY A 198 16.62 23.25 -4.91
N LYS A 199 17.90 23.51 -4.75
CA LYS A 199 18.53 24.32 -3.69
C LYS A 199 17.97 25.75 -3.47
N LYS A 200 16.96 26.20 -4.18
CA LYS A 200 16.44 27.58 -4.12
C LYS A 200 14.95 27.73 -3.84
N ASN A 201 14.14 26.67 -3.90
CA ASN A 201 12.70 26.77 -3.65
C ASN A 201 12.27 25.59 -2.78
N TRP A 202 12.28 25.78 -1.49
CA TRP A 202 11.50 24.98 -0.56
C TRP A 202 10.01 25.32 -0.79
N LEU A 203 9.50 24.88 -1.91
CA LEU A 203 8.05 24.81 -2.06
C LEU A 203 7.58 23.88 -0.96
N LYS A 204 6.69 24.37 -0.15
CA LYS A 204 6.17 23.63 0.99
C LYS A 204 5.26 22.52 0.49
N GLY A 205 5.32 21.37 1.15
CA GLY A 205 4.42 20.25 0.86
C GLY A 205 2.96 20.61 1.15
N GLU A 206 2.07 19.82 0.64
CA GLU A 206 0.62 19.97 0.85
C GLU A 206 0.00 18.62 1.21
N ILE A 207 -1.17 18.64 1.84
CA ILE A 207 -2.08 17.53 1.95
C ILE A 207 -3.38 17.92 1.30
N VAL A 208 -3.86 17.12 0.35
CA VAL A 208 -5.13 17.33 -0.33
C VAL A 208 -6.14 16.33 0.19
N VAL A 209 -7.28 16.82 0.64
CA VAL A 209 -8.36 16.03 1.23
C VAL A 209 -9.47 15.85 0.21
N TYR A 210 -9.87 14.61 0.00
CA TYR A 210 -10.94 14.25 -0.93
C TYR A 210 -12.07 13.53 -0.19
N ASP A 211 -13.30 13.78 -0.63
CA ASP A 211 -14.47 12.97 -0.28
C ASP A 211 -14.35 11.59 -0.94
N SER A 212 -14.45 10.51 -0.15
CA SER A 212 -14.18 9.16 -0.64
C SER A 212 -15.27 8.58 -1.53
N LYS A 213 -16.48 9.15 -1.52
CA LYS A 213 -17.61 8.74 -2.39
C LYS A 213 -17.61 9.47 -3.71
N THR A 214 -17.52 10.79 -3.63
CA THR A 214 -17.64 11.66 -4.82
C THR A 214 -16.33 11.85 -5.55
N LEU A 215 -15.20 11.52 -4.88
CA LEU A 215 -13.84 11.72 -5.37
C LEU A 215 -13.55 13.19 -5.72
N LYS A 216 -14.20 14.13 -5.02
CA LYS A 216 -14.00 15.56 -5.17
C LYS A 216 -13.10 16.08 -4.05
N GLU A 217 -12.25 17.05 -4.38
CA GLU A 217 -11.45 17.75 -3.38
C GLU A 217 -12.39 18.51 -2.43
N ILE A 218 -12.16 18.33 -1.13
CA ILE A 218 -12.85 19.05 -0.05
C ILE A 218 -12.03 20.27 0.34
N THR A 219 -10.75 20.05 0.60
CA THR A 219 -9.85 21.10 1.06
C THR A 219 -8.38 20.73 0.82
N ARG A 220 -7.52 21.72 1.02
CA ARG A 220 -6.08 21.56 0.84
C ARG A 220 -5.32 22.28 1.95
N VAL A 221 -4.49 21.53 2.69
CA VAL A 221 -3.60 22.09 3.70
C VAL A 221 -2.27 22.41 3.03
N LYS A 222 -1.95 23.69 2.93
CA LYS A 222 -0.74 24.19 2.26
C LYS A 222 0.34 24.59 3.26
N GLY A 223 1.56 24.71 2.75
CA GLY A 223 2.65 25.32 3.48
C GLY A 223 3.27 24.40 4.53
N LEU A 224 3.21 23.11 4.36
CA LEU A 224 3.82 22.13 5.26
C LEU A 224 5.34 22.14 5.10
N GLU A 225 6.04 22.27 6.22
CA GLU A 225 7.51 22.37 6.23
C GLU A 225 8.21 21.06 5.87
N THR A 226 7.59 19.94 6.22
CA THR A 226 8.10 18.63 5.80
C THR A 226 7.51 18.28 4.43
N PRO A 227 8.33 18.08 3.41
CA PRO A 227 7.83 17.74 2.09
C PRO A 227 7.19 16.35 2.04
N THR A 228 7.29 15.56 3.08
CA THR A 228 6.87 14.16 3.05
C THR A 228 5.46 13.93 3.53
N GLY A 229 4.80 14.88 4.22
CA GLY A 229 3.40 14.73 4.67
C GLY A 229 3.01 13.31 5.13
N LYS A 230 4.01 12.49 5.53
CA LYS A 230 3.74 11.13 6.01
C LYS A 230 2.97 11.23 7.31
N PHE A 231 1.72 10.89 7.24
CA PHE A 231 0.87 10.65 8.38
C PHE A 231 0.39 9.21 8.32
N ASN A 232 0.38 8.54 9.45
CA ASN A 232 -0.18 7.19 9.56
C ASN A 232 -1.46 7.26 10.38
N VAL A 233 -2.54 6.80 9.80
CA VAL A 233 -3.69 6.37 10.55
C VAL A 233 -3.41 4.93 10.99
N SER A 234 -3.43 4.67 12.29
CA SER A 234 -3.19 3.32 12.80
C SER A 234 -4.17 2.33 12.19
N ASN A 235 -3.69 1.24 11.61
CA ASN A 235 -4.52 0.15 11.07
C ASN A 235 -5.50 -0.40 12.12
N ARG A 236 -5.18 -0.31 13.41
CA ARG A 236 -6.10 -0.68 14.50
C ARG A 236 -7.37 0.17 14.55
N MET A 237 -7.35 1.37 13.98
CA MET A 237 -8.54 2.23 13.92
C MET A 237 -9.50 1.77 12.82
N HIS A 238 -9.03 1.11 11.78
CA HIS A 238 -9.84 0.59 10.68
C HIS A 238 -10.55 -0.74 11.02
N HIS A 239 -10.19 -1.39 12.12
CA HIS A 239 -10.70 -2.70 12.51
C HIS A 239 -11.56 -2.66 13.79
N ARG A 240 -11.92 -1.48 14.26
CA ARG A 240 -12.74 -1.32 15.47
C ARG A 240 -14.22 -1.00 15.21
N THR A 241 -14.70 -1.34 14.01
CA THR A 241 -16.13 -1.27 13.70
C THR A 241 -16.70 -2.66 13.49
#